data_848ab3f4f5f732379d8c3aeb5bef3172
#
_entry.id   848ab3f4f5f732379d8c3aeb5bef3172
#
_cell.length_a   1.000
_cell.length_b   1.000
_cell.length_c   1.000
_cell.angle_alpha   90.00
_cell.angle_beta   90.00
_cell.angle_gamma   90.00
#
_symmetry.space_group_name_H-M   'P 1'
#
loop_
_entity.id
_entity.type
_entity.pdbx_description
1 polymer ?
#
loop_
_entity_poly.entity_id
_entity_poly.type
_entity_poly.pdbx_seq_one_letter_code
_entity_poly.pdbx_strand_id
1 'polypeptide(L)'
;MDVIDATGREHLIDDAALIWAEATAARDGHGEVAGLGDSRPIIQGVLDRSPRAILLIARSADGTADGFAAIEPAGGSSDTVAQVSYVGVRPRLWGQGVGEGLLLEMRRRLKTAGYTSVELSVYVDNRRAIALYERLGWRPCGAPASHSRTGKPEQRYELRL
;
A
#
# COMPACT_ATOMS: atom_id res chain seq x y z
N MET A 1 2.15 -18.32 1.21
CA MET A 1 2.46 -16.86 1.20
C MET A 1 2.87 -16.46 2.60
N ASP A 2 3.94 -15.73 2.72
CA ASP A 2 4.46 -15.16 3.96
C ASP A 2 4.52 -13.64 3.82
N VAL A 3 4.22 -12.90 4.90
CA VAL A 3 4.33 -11.43 4.92
C VAL A 3 5.39 -11.03 5.94
N ILE A 4 6.46 -10.43 5.45
CA ILE A 4 7.60 -10.02 6.26
C ILE A 4 7.68 -8.51 6.43
N ASP A 5 8.32 -8.08 7.53
CA ASP A 5 8.77 -6.70 7.69
C ASP A 5 10.08 -6.53 6.92
N ALA A 6 10.05 -5.64 5.96
CA ALA A 6 11.17 -5.33 5.06
C ALA A 6 11.81 -3.97 5.35
N THR A 7 11.39 -3.30 6.43
CA THR A 7 11.89 -1.97 6.81
C THR A 7 13.42 -2.02 6.96
N GLY A 8 14.12 -1.11 6.26
CA GLY A 8 15.59 -1.05 6.26
C GLY A 8 16.33 -2.11 5.44
N ARG A 9 15.60 -2.95 4.68
CA ARG A 9 16.21 -3.95 3.78
C ARG A 9 16.24 -3.43 2.34
N GLU A 10 17.38 -2.91 1.92
CA GLU A 10 17.57 -2.22 0.63
C GLU A 10 17.02 -2.99 -0.59
N HIS A 11 17.35 -4.28 -0.73
CA HIS A 11 16.88 -5.09 -1.85
C HIS A 11 15.37 -5.30 -1.88
N LEU A 12 14.70 -5.27 -0.71
CA LEU A 12 13.24 -5.40 -0.63
C LEU A 12 12.53 -4.07 -0.89
N ILE A 13 13.22 -2.93 -0.70
CA ILE A 13 12.74 -1.63 -1.17
C ILE A 13 12.73 -1.60 -2.70
N ASP A 14 13.74 -2.16 -3.34
CA ASP A 14 13.78 -2.31 -4.80
C ASP A 14 12.63 -3.20 -5.31
N ASP A 15 12.38 -4.33 -4.65
CA ASP A 15 11.26 -5.20 -4.98
C ASP A 15 9.91 -4.47 -4.86
N ALA A 16 9.69 -3.73 -3.78
CA ALA A 16 8.48 -2.93 -3.58
C ALA A 16 8.32 -1.88 -4.69
N ALA A 17 9.40 -1.20 -5.07
CA ALA A 17 9.41 -0.20 -6.12
C ALA A 17 9.05 -0.79 -7.50
N LEU A 18 9.59 -1.97 -7.83
CA LEU A 18 9.25 -2.67 -9.07
C LEU A 18 7.78 -3.11 -9.08
N ILE A 19 7.27 -3.64 -7.97
CA ILE A 19 5.86 -4.01 -7.86
C ILE A 19 4.96 -2.77 -8.00
N TRP A 20 5.33 -1.65 -7.36
CA TRP A 20 4.61 -0.38 -7.51
C TRP A 20 4.53 0.06 -8.97
N ALA A 21 5.65 0.02 -9.70
CA ALA A 21 5.72 0.42 -11.09
C ALA A 21 4.85 -0.47 -11.98
N GLU A 22 4.94 -1.80 -11.84
CA GLU A 22 4.13 -2.76 -12.58
C GLU A 22 2.62 -2.58 -12.29
N ALA A 23 2.25 -2.47 -11.02
CA ALA A 23 0.85 -2.34 -10.61
C ALA A 23 0.24 -1.00 -11.06
N THR A 24 1.02 0.08 -11.02
CA THR A 24 0.59 1.42 -11.46
C THR A 24 0.37 1.45 -12.97
N ALA A 25 1.32 0.94 -13.77
CA ALA A 25 1.19 0.86 -15.21
C ALA A 25 -0.03 0.03 -15.64
N ALA A 26 -0.23 -1.13 -15.02
CA ALA A 26 -1.36 -2.00 -15.32
C ALA A 26 -2.71 -1.37 -14.92
N ARG A 27 -2.77 -0.69 -13.76
CA ARG A 27 -3.97 0.02 -13.31
C ARG A 27 -4.35 1.16 -14.26
N ASP A 28 -3.37 1.93 -14.70
CA ASP A 28 -3.57 3.12 -15.52
C ASP A 28 -3.69 2.81 -17.02
N GLY A 29 -3.52 1.53 -17.41
CA GLY A 29 -3.58 1.09 -18.81
C GLY A 29 -2.39 1.57 -19.65
N HIS A 30 -1.29 1.97 -19.01
CA HIS A 30 -0.06 2.36 -19.69
C HIS A 30 0.82 1.14 -19.93
N GLY A 31 1.28 0.96 -21.20
CA GLY A 31 2.18 -0.13 -21.56
C GLY A 31 3.60 0.03 -21.01
N GLU A 32 3.97 1.20 -20.56
CA GLU A 32 5.32 1.52 -20.09
C GLU A 32 5.39 1.44 -18.56
N VAL A 33 6.30 0.62 -18.06
CA VAL A 33 6.57 0.45 -16.63
C VAL A 33 7.74 1.35 -16.24
N ALA A 34 7.56 2.16 -15.18
CA ALA A 34 8.60 3.04 -14.69
C ALA A 34 9.85 2.23 -14.27
N GLY A 35 11.03 2.77 -14.57
CA GLY A 35 12.29 2.17 -14.14
C GLY A 35 12.50 2.26 -12.63
N LEU A 36 13.44 1.45 -12.12
CA LEU A 36 13.78 1.43 -10.69
C LEU A 36 14.27 2.80 -10.20
N GLY A 37 15.02 3.54 -11.03
CA GLY A 37 15.50 4.88 -10.70
C GLY A 37 14.40 5.89 -10.42
N ASP A 38 13.23 5.74 -11.06
CA ASP A 38 12.06 6.61 -10.87
C ASP A 38 11.12 6.10 -9.78
N SER A 39 10.99 4.78 -9.63
CA SER A 39 10.04 4.17 -8.69
C SER A 39 10.59 4.01 -7.27
N ARG A 40 11.88 3.70 -7.12
CA ARG A 40 12.50 3.52 -5.82
C ARG A 40 12.38 4.74 -4.88
N PRO A 41 12.65 5.99 -5.34
CA PRO A 41 12.50 7.18 -4.50
C PRO A 41 11.08 7.37 -3.94
N ILE A 42 10.06 6.84 -4.61
CA ILE A 42 8.66 6.93 -4.17
C ILE A 42 8.46 6.08 -2.91
N ILE A 43 8.96 4.85 -2.89
CA ILE A 43 8.88 3.96 -1.73
C ILE A 43 9.81 4.44 -0.62
N GLN A 44 11.08 4.75 -0.96
CA GLN A 44 12.06 5.26 0.00
C GLN A 44 11.55 6.52 0.70
N GLY A 45 10.90 7.43 -0.04
CA GLY A 45 10.35 8.66 0.51
C GLY A 45 9.29 8.44 1.61
N VAL A 46 8.53 7.34 1.57
CA VAL A 46 7.63 6.97 2.68
C VAL A 46 8.42 6.60 3.92
N LEU A 47 9.46 5.78 3.75
CA LEU A 47 10.28 5.27 4.85
C LEU A 47 11.10 6.37 5.53
N ASP A 48 11.54 7.37 4.76
CA ASP A 48 12.35 8.47 5.24
C ASP A 48 11.55 9.51 6.05
N ARG A 49 10.23 9.56 5.89
CA ARG A 49 9.39 10.56 6.57
C ARG A 49 9.20 10.30 8.06
N SER A 50 9.35 9.06 8.51
CA SER A 50 9.15 8.71 9.91
C SER A 50 9.94 7.47 10.32
N PRO A 51 10.56 7.44 11.51
CA PRO A 51 11.16 6.22 12.05
C PRO A 51 10.12 5.14 12.38
N ARG A 52 8.84 5.49 12.38
CA ARG A 52 7.71 4.56 12.56
C ARG A 52 7.13 4.07 11.24
N ALA A 53 7.71 4.46 10.09
CA ALA A 53 7.30 3.94 8.81
C ALA A 53 7.64 2.45 8.69
N ILE A 54 6.77 1.68 8.05
CA ILE A 54 6.85 0.22 7.92
C ILE A 54 6.73 -0.14 6.45
N LEU A 55 7.60 -1.03 6.00
CA LEU A 55 7.48 -1.70 4.70
C LEU A 55 7.14 -3.17 4.93
N LEU A 56 6.01 -3.62 4.39
CA LEU A 56 5.63 -5.03 4.38
C LEU A 56 5.78 -5.59 2.98
N ILE A 57 6.30 -6.81 2.88
CA ILE A 57 6.41 -7.56 1.62
C ILE A 57 5.69 -8.89 1.77
N ALA A 58 4.75 -9.17 0.87
CA ALA A 58 4.17 -10.50 0.69
C ALA A 58 5.05 -11.31 -0.26
N ARG A 59 5.45 -12.51 0.17
CA ARG A 59 6.31 -13.42 -0.60
C ARG A 59 5.63 -14.75 -0.85
N SER A 60 5.87 -15.31 -2.02
CA SER A 60 5.58 -16.72 -2.32
C SER A 60 6.56 -17.66 -1.63
N ALA A 61 6.30 -18.97 -1.73
CA ALA A 61 7.12 -19.99 -1.09
C ALA A 61 8.57 -20.05 -1.60
N ASP A 62 8.83 -19.63 -2.83
CA ASP A 62 10.15 -19.52 -3.42
C ASP A 62 10.91 -18.24 -3.02
N GLY A 63 10.30 -17.38 -2.20
CA GLY A 63 10.88 -16.13 -1.74
C GLY A 63 10.64 -14.93 -2.64
N THR A 64 9.96 -15.09 -3.77
CA THR A 64 9.64 -14.00 -4.70
C THR A 64 8.71 -13.00 -4.04
N ALA A 65 9.01 -11.70 -4.15
CA ALA A 65 8.14 -10.63 -3.71
C ALA A 65 6.95 -10.46 -4.67
N ASP A 66 5.75 -10.62 -4.16
CA ASP A 66 4.49 -10.62 -4.92
C ASP A 66 3.60 -9.42 -4.64
N GLY A 67 3.78 -8.79 -3.48
CA GLY A 67 3.03 -7.59 -3.08
C GLY A 67 3.76 -6.82 -1.99
N PHE A 68 3.38 -5.57 -1.80
CA PHE A 68 3.95 -4.71 -0.76
C PHE A 68 2.92 -3.74 -0.18
N ALA A 69 3.19 -3.25 1.02
CA ALA A 69 2.53 -2.08 1.61
C ALA A 69 3.56 -1.19 2.30
N ALA A 70 3.55 0.10 1.95
CA ALA A 70 4.36 1.13 2.59
C ALA A 70 3.44 1.99 3.45
N ILE A 71 3.71 2.03 4.75
CA ILE A 71 2.84 2.61 5.77
C ILE A 71 3.64 3.60 6.60
N GLU A 72 3.02 4.70 6.99
CA GLU A 72 3.60 5.71 7.87
C GLU A 72 2.55 6.26 8.84
N PRO A 73 2.92 6.97 9.91
CA PRO A 73 1.96 7.75 10.67
C PRO A 73 1.22 8.75 9.78
N ALA A 74 -0.09 8.90 9.96
CA ALA A 74 -0.92 9.75 9.09
C ALA A 74 -0.59 11.24 9.16
N GLY A 75 0.26 11.65 10.08
CA GLY A 75 0.59 13.05 10.31
C GLY A 75 -0.45 13.77 11.19
N GLY A 76 -0.16 15.02 11.55
CA GLY A 76 -1.01 15.80 12.46
C GLY A 76 -0.78 15.47 13.93
N SER A 77 -1.80 15.72 14.76
CA SER A 77 -1.72 15.61 16.22
C SER A 77 -1.90 14.19 16.78
N SER A 78 -2.21 13.19 15.93
CA SER A 78 -2.50 11.84 16.38
C SER A 78 -1.42 10.85 15.97
N ASP A 79 -0.65 10.35 16.93
CA ASP A 79 0.32 9.28 16.75
C ASP A 79 -0.32 7.89 16.60
N THR A 80 -1.65 7.79 16.66
CA THR A 80 -2.39 6.53 16.69
C THR A 80 -3.07 6.17 15.38
N VAL A 81 -3.00 7.05 14.38
CA VAL A 81 -3.52 6.80 13.02
C VAL A 81 -2.38 6.50 12.08
N ALA A 82 -2.44 5.36 11.41
CA ALA A 82 -1.52 5.02 10.33
C ALA A 82 -2.11 5.39 8.97
N GLN A 83 -1.25 5.64 8.00
CA GLN A 83 -1.62 5.84 6.59
C GLN A 83 -0.91 4.82 5.73
N VAL A 84 -1.65 4.11 4.89
CA VAL A 84 -1.08 3.31 3.81
C VAL A 84 -0.82 4.26 2.65
N SER A 85 0.43 4.65 2.46
CA SER A 85 0.82 5.55 1.38
C SER A 85 0.80 4.86 0.03
N TYR A 86 1.28 3.61 0.00
CA TYR A 86 1.26 2.77 -1.20
C TYR A 86 1.01 1.32 -0.83
N VAL A 87 0.22 0.64 -1.64
CA VAL A 87 -0.01 -0.80 -1.60
C VAL A 87 -0.13 -1.31 -3.02
N GLY A 88 0.52 -2.42 -3.32
CA GLY A 88 0.50 -3.01 -4.64
C GLY A 88 0.71 -4.52 -4.60
N VAL A 89 0.19 -5.16 -5.63
CA VAL A 89 0.36 -6.60 -5.90
C VAL A 89 0.72 -6.73 -7.38
N ARG A 90 1.64 -7.61 -7.72
CA ARG A 90 1.98 -7.88 -9.12
C ARG A 90 0.73 -8.19 -9.93
N PRO A 91 0.53 -7.58 -11.11
CA PRO A 91 -0.70 -7.71 -11.89
C PRO A 91 -1.11 -9.15 -12.19
N ARG A 92 -0.14 -10.02 -12.46
CA ARG A 92 -0.34 -11.46 -12.73
C ARG A 92 -1.00 -12.22 -11.55
N LEU A 93 -0.97 -11.65 -10.34
CA LEU A 93 -1.49 -12.25 -9.11
C LEU A 93 -2.76 -11.56 -8.58
N TRP A 94 -3.30 -10.62 -9.36
CA TRP A 94 -4.56 -9.99 -8.97
C TRP A 94 -5.70 -11.02 -8.91
N GLY A 95 -6.53 -10.92 -7.88
CA GLY A 95 -7.64 -11.85 -7.66
C GLY A 95 -7.24 -13.18 -6.99
N GLN A 96 -5.96 -13.37 -6.66
CA GLN A 96 -5.45 -14.62 -6.07
C GLN A 96 -5.21 -14.55 -4.55
N GLY A 97 -5.77 -13.54 -3.87
CA GLY A 97 -5.72 -13.43 -2.40
C GLY A 97 -4.47 -12.77 -1.84
N VAL A 98 -3.46 -12.42 -2.64
CA VAL A 98 -2.22 -11.79 -2.15
C VAL A 98 -2.50 -10.46 -1.44
N GLY A 99 -3.31 -9.60 -2.04
CA GLY A 99 -3.70 -8.32 -1.45
C GLY A 99 -4.49 -8.48 -0.16
N GLU A 100 -5.39 -9.46 -0.09
CA GLU A 100 -6.15 -9.78 1.12
C GLU A 100 -5.24 -10.20 2.26
N GLY A 101 -4.37 -11.17 2.03
CA GLY A 101 -3.42 -11.64 3.04
C GLY A 101 -2.47 -10.56 3.53
N LEU A 102 -1.99 -9.70 2.61
CA LEU A 102 -1.14 -8.56 2.94
C LEU A 102 -1.86 -7.56 3.87
N LEU A 103 -3.11 -7.19 3.54
CA LEU A 103 -3.90 -6.23 4.33
C LEU A 103 -4.31 -6.80 5.70
N LEU A 104 -4.60 -8.10 5.80
CA LEU A 104 -4.90 -8.75 7.08
C LEU A 104 -3.67 -8.77 8.00
N GLU A 105 -2.50 -9.12 7.49
CA GLU A 105 -1.25 -9.10 8.27
C GLU A 105 -0.84 -7.68 8.65
N MET A 106 -1.01 -6.72 7.73
CA MET A 106 -0.81 -5.30 8.02
C MET A 106 -1.66 -4.86 9.20
N ARG A 107 -2.96 -5.17 9.20
CA ARG A 107 -3.87 -4.86 10.31
C ARG A 107 -3.36 -5.39 11.64
N ARG A 108 -2.92 -6.66 11.67
CA ARG A 108 -2.37 -7.30 12.89
C ARG A 108 -1.14 -6.55 13.40
N ARG A 109 -0.20 -6.22 12.51
CA ARG A 109 1.05 -5.53 12.86
C ARG A 109 0.82 -4.10 13.34
N LEU A 110 -0.04 -3.36 12.68
CA LEU A 110 -0.37 -1.99 13.07
C LEU A 110 -1.01 -1.95 14.46
N LYS A 111 -1.91 -2.89 14.76
CA LYS A 111 -2.49 -3.02 16.10
C LYS A 111 -1.43 -3.31 17.16
N THR A 112 -0.48 -4.21 16.89
CA THR A 112 0.64 -4.49 17.78
C THR A 112 1.56 -3.28 17.96
N ALA A 113 1.73 -2.46 16.93
CA ALA A 113 2.53 -1.23 16.97
C ALA A 113 1.82 -0.06 17.67
N GLY A 114 0.60 -0.24 18.19
CA GLY A 114 -0.14 0.74 18.98
C GLY A 114 -1.01 1.69 18.15
N TYR A 115 -1.20 1.45 16.86
CA TYR A 115 -2.16 2.19 16.07
C TYR A 115 -3.60 1.74 16.41
N THR A 116 -4.54 2.69 16.37
CA THR A 116 -5.98 2.44 16.64
C THR A 116 -6.82 2.45 15.37
N SER A 117 -6.33 3.10 14.32
CA SER A 117 -6.95 3.12 13.00
C SER A 117 -5.90 3.25 11.90
N VAL A 118 -6.31 2.94 10.69
CA VAL A 118 -5.49 3.10 9.48
C VAL A 118 -6.35 3.65 8.36
N GLU A 119 -5.79 4.54 7.55
CA GLU A 119 -6.44 5.15 6.42
C GLU A 119 -5.65 4.95 5.12
N LEU A 120 -6.33 5.02 4.00
CA LEU A 120 -5.77 5.05 2.66
C LEU A 120 -6.66 5.86 1.73
N SER A 121 -6.10 6.27 0.59
CA SER A 121 -6.87 6.85 -0.50
C SER A 121 -6.81 5.95 -1.74
N VAL A 122 -7.93 5.84 -2.44
CA VAL A 122 -8.07 5.00 -3.64
C VAL A 122 -8.84 5.76 -4.72
N TYR A 123 -8.41 5.67 -5.97
CA TYR A 123 -9.17 6.23 -7.09
C TYR A 123 -10.57 5.61 -7.17
N VAL A 124 -11.58 6.45 -7.36
CA VAL A 124 -13.01 6.00 -7.38
C VAL A 124 -13.32 5.03 -8.52
N ASP A 125 -12.51 4.99 -9.56
CA ASP A 125 -12.63 4.05 -10.68
C ASP A 125 -11.90 2.72 -10.43
N ASN A 126 -11.10 2.60 -9.36
CA ASN A 126 -10.41 1.36 -8.99
C ASN A 126 -11.34 0.41 -8.23
N ARG A 127 -12.36 -0.09 -8.93
CA ARG A 127 -13.43 -0.92 -8.35
C ARG A 127 -12.91 -2.21 -7.71
N ARG A 128 -11.81 -2.80 -8.23
CA ARG A 128 -11.21 -4.01 -7.67
C ARG A 128 -10.66 -3.74 -6.27
N ALA A 129 -9.89 -2.68 -6.10
CA ALA A 129 -9.32 -2.32 -4.80
C ALA A 129 -10.43 -1.93 -3.81
N ILE A 130 -11.42 -1.14 -4.23
CA ILE A 130 -12.56 -0.75 -3.40
C ILE A 130 -13.30 -1.98 -2.89
N ALA A 131 -13.64 -2.93 -3.76
CA ALA A 131 -14.32 -4.16 -3.38
C ALA A 131 -13.52 -4.98 -2.34
N LEU A 132 -12.20 -5.03 -2.47
CA LEU A 132 -11.32 -5.67 -1.49
C LEU A 132 -11.36 -4.94 -0.14
N TYR A 133 -11.21 -3.63 -0.13
CA TYR A 133 -11.23 -2.84 1.09
C TYR A 133 -12.57 -2.98 1.83
N GLU A 134 -13.69 -2.81 1.14
CA GLU A 134 -15.03 -2.92 1.74
C GLU A 134 -15.28 -4.32 2.30
N ARG A 135 -14.86 -5.38 1.59
CA ARG A 135 -14.95 -6.76 2.09
C ARG A 135 -14.14 -6.98 3.38
N LEU A 136 -13.02 -6.28 3.54
CA LEU A 136 -12.18 -6.34 4.74
C LEU A 136 -12.61 -5.37 5.85
N GLY A 137 -13.75 -4.70 5.68
CA GLY A 137 -14.36 -3.84 6.69
C GLY A 137 -13.93 -2.38 6.66
N TRP A 138 -13.18 -1.97 5.64
CA TRP A 138 -12.88 -0.56 5.44
C TRP A 138 -14.13 0.22 5.06
N ARG A 139 -14.21 1.47 5.49
CA ARG A 139 -15.35 2.36 5.24
C ARG A 139 -14.90 3.66 4.59
N PRO A 140 -15.67 4.20 3.61
CA PRO A 140 -15.38 5.52 3.06
C PRO A 140 -15.48 6.59 4.15
N CYS A 141 -14.58 7.55 4.11
CA CYS A 141 -14.49 8.65 5.07
C CYS A 141 -14.36 9.98 4.32
N GLY A 142 -15.28 10.91 4.58
CA GLY A 142 -15.31 12.20 3.91
C GLY A 142 -15.80 12.14 2.45
N ALA A 143 -15.80 13.30 1.80
CA ALA A 143 -16.12 13.41 0.39
C ALA A 143 -14.92 13.05 -0.50
N PRO A 144 -15.14 12.53 -1.73
CA PRO A 144 -14.08 12.38 -2.73
C PRO A 144 -13.37 13.71 -2.99
N ALA A 145 -12.05 13.63 -3.20
CA ALA A 145 -11.21 14.77 -3.53
C ALA A 145 -10.37 14.49 -4.77
N SER A 146 -9.90 15.54 -5.44
CA SER A 146 -9.00 15.38 -6.57
C SER A 146 -7.59 15.03 -6.08
N HIS A 147 -7.00 13.97 -6.64
CA HIS A 147 -5.60 13.63 -6.38
C HIS A 147 -4.68 14.78 -6.86
N SER A 148 -3.76 15.22 -5.99
CA SER A 148 -2.93 16.41 -6.21
C SER A 148 -2.11 16.41 -7.51
N ARG A 149 -1.63 15.24 -7.92
CA ARG A 149 -0.77 15.06 -9.09
C ARG A 149 -1.54 14.72 -10.37
N THR A 150 -2.56 13.86 -10.27
CA THR A 150 -3.27 13.33 -11.46
C THR A 150 -4.60 14.02 -11.73
N GLY A 151 -5.15 14.76 -10.77
CA GLY A 151 -6.48 15.35 -10.84
C GLY A 151 -7.64 14.34 -10.81
N LYS A 152 -7.34 13.04 -10.80
CA LYS A 152 -8.36 11.99 -10.71
C LYS A 152 -9.06 12.01 -9.37
N PRO A 153 -10.37 11.76 -9.32
CA PRO A 153 -11.08 11.69 -8.05
C PRO A 153 -10.66 10.46 -7.26
N GLU A 154 -10.36 10.67 -5.98
CA GLU A 154 -10.03 9.62 -5.01
C GLU A 154 -10.91 9.71 -3.78
N GLN A 155 -11.16 8.56 -3.16
CA GLN A 155 -11.92 8.41 -1.93
C GLN A 155 -11.00 7.93 -0.82
N ARG A 156 -11.08 8.57 0.34
CA ARG A 156 -10.42 8.09 1.55
C ARG A 156 -11.26 7.00 2.20
N TYR A 157 -10.59 5.94 2.63
CA TYR A 157 -11.14 4.84 3.41
C TYR A 157 -10.42 4.73 4.74
N GLU A 158 -11.15 4.32 5.77
CA GLU A 158 -10.64 4.12 7.12
C GLU A 158 -11.03 2.72 7.63
N LEU A 159 -10.14 2.11 8.42
CA LEU A 159 -10.36 0.88 9.16
C LEU A 159 -9.96 1.08 10.62
N ARG A 160 -10.85 0.74 11.55
CA ARG A 160 -10.52 0.59 12.97
C ARG A 160 -9.79 -0.74 13.22
N LEU A 161 -8.71 -0.67 14.01
CA LEU A 161 -7.82 -1.81 14.28
C LEU A 161 -8.24 -2.59 15.53
#